data_c947fd741c4c6f84cd4e2e1819b88de7
#
_entry.id   c947fd741c4c6f84cd4e2e1819b88de7
#
_cell.length_a   1.000
_cell.length_b   1.000
_cell.length_c   1.000
_cell.angle_alpha   90.00
_cell.angle_beta   90.00
_cell.angle_gamma   90.00
#
_symmetry.space_group_name_H-M   'P 1'
#
loop_
_entity.id
_entity.type
_entity.pdbx_description
1 polymer ?
#
loop_
_entity_poly.entity_id
_entity_poly.type
_entity_poly.pdbx_seq_one_letter_code
_entity_poly.pdbx_strand_id
1 'polypeptide(L)'
;MKSARSALIIDDEKQIRRLLRIALEGADHKVYEAETGQAGLTEIVNRRPDIVLLDLGLPDMEGAKVLRRLREWSDVPVLILSVRDDADEKVAALDAGADDYVTKPFDTAELLARIRAAQRRSLTETGDPVFNSGALYVDFAARQVKVGGVEIRLTPTEYSLLRVLVQNAGKVVTHRQLLRTVWGEKAESQAQYLRVYVTHLRKKLETRENAPRLIKTEVGIGYRLSTEQ
;
A
#
# COMPACT_ATOMS: atom_id res chain seq x y z
N MET A 1 -3.15 27.11 -1.77
CA MET A 1 -2.17 26.63 -0.77
C MET A 1 -2.35 25.13 -0.68
N LYS A 2 -1.32 24.30 -0.99
CA LYS A 2 -1.40 22.85 -0.73
C LYS A 2 -1.47 22.66 0.79
N SER A 3 -2.53 22.02 1.28
CA SER A 3 -2.61 21.60 2.68
C SER A 3 -1.37 20.76 3.01
N ALA A 4 -0.68 21.07 4.10
CA ALA A 4 0.44 20.26 4.57
C ALA A 4 -0.07 18.82 4.81
N ARG A 5 0.67 17.83 4.27
CA ARG A 5 0.34 16.43 4.49
C ARG A 5 0.54 16.08 5.96
N SER A 6 -0.25 15.15 6.44
CA SER A 6 -0.18 14.72 7.83
C SER A 6 0.29 13.27 7.94
N ALA A 7 1.09 13.00 8.96
CA ALA A 7 1.60 11.67 9.27
C ALA A 7 1.33 11.34 10.74
N LEU A 8 0.95 10.09 11.02
CA LEU A 8 0.85 9.57 12.38
C LEU A 8 1.93 8.53 12.60
N ILE A 9 2.68 8.67 13.67
CA ILE A 9 3.68 7.70 14.14
C ILE A 9 3.08 6.93 15.32
N ILE A 10 3.07 5.60 15.22
CA ILE A 10 2.64 4.69 16.29
C ILE A 10 3.83 3.80 16.64
N ASP A 11 4.53 4.13 17.70
CA ASP A 11 5.76 3.47 18.13
C ASP A 11 5.95 3.78 19.63
N ASP A 12 6.31 2.82 20.47
CA ASP A 12 6.49 3.03 21.92
C ASP A 12 7.85 3.65 22.23
N GLU A 13 8.84 3.51 21.35
CA GLU A 13 10.17 4.05 21.53
C GLU A 13 10.23 5.57 21.29
N LYS A 14 10.36 6.36 22.36
CA LYS A 14 10.44 7.83 22.29
C LYS A 14 11.55 8.33 21.36
N GLN A 15 12.69 7.62 21.28
CA GLN A 15 13.81 8.01 20.43
C GLN A 15 13.47 7.86 18.94
N ILE A 16 12.76 6.79 18.58
CA ILE A 16 12.30 6.53 17.22
C ILE A 16 11.27 7.57 16.83
N ARG A 17 10.26 7.83 17.68
CA ARG A 17 9.26 8.87 17.41
C ARG A 17 9.91 10.24 17.18
N ARG A 18 10.90 10.61 18.01
CA ARG A 18 11.64 11.88 17.85
C ARG A 18 12.40 11.95 16.52
N LEU A 19 13.10 10.87 16.13
CA LEU A 19 13.81 10.79 14.86
C LEU A 19 12.86 10.97 13.69
N LEU A 20 11.76 10.21 13.70
CA LEU A 20 10.75 10.24 12.66
C LEU A 20 10.05 11.60 12.57
N ARG A 21 9.74 12.23 13.71
CA ARG A 21 9.16 13.57 13.75
C ARG A 21 10.07 14.58 13.05
N ILE A 22 11.35 14.63 13.43
CA ILE A 22 12.31 15.57 12.82
C ILE A 22 12.39 15.36 11.30
N ALA A 23 12.46 14.11 10.85
CA ALA A 23 12.55 13.78 9.45
C ALA A 23 11.27 14.19 8.67
N LEU A 24 10.11 13.92 9.23
CA LEU A 24 8.82 14.21 8.61
C LEU A 24 8.49 15.71 8.60
N GLU A 25 8.75 16.42 9.70
CA GLU A 25 8.59 17.88 9.77
C GLU A 25 9.55 18.58 8.80
N GLY A 26 10.80 18.10 8.67
CA GLY A 26 11.73 18.58 7.65
C GLY A 26 11.29 18.31 6.20
N ALA A 27 10.33 17.42 6.00
CA ALA A 27 9.69 17.12 4.72
C ALA A 27 8.26 17.71 4.59
N ASP A 28 7.96 18.77 5.32
CA ASP A 28 6.70 19.52 5.32
C ASP A 28 5.46 18.69 5.72
N HIS A 29 5.64 17.70 6.60
CA HIS A 29 4.51 16.97 7.18
C HIS A 29 4.09 17.53 8.54
N LYS A 30 2.80 17.56 8.79
CA LYS A 30 2.25 17.72 10.15
C LYS A 30 2.27 16.36 10.84
N VAL A 31 2.97 16.26 11.97
CA VAL A 31 3.21 14.98 12.64
C VAL A 31 2.37 14.85 13.90
N TYR A 32 1.73 13.68 14.03
CA TYR A 32 1.05 13.21 15.23
C TYR A 32 1.77 11.97 15.76
N GLU A 33 1.64 11.68 17.04
CA GLU A 33 2.29 10.54 17.69
C GLU A 33 1.31 9.77 18.58
N ALA A 34 1.53 8.47 18.68
CA ALA A 34 0.90 7.57 19.64
C ALA A 34 1.92 6.56 20.15
N GLU A 35 1.82 6.19 21.42
CA GLU A 35 2.74 5.25 22.08
C GLU A 35 2.18 3.83 22.14
N THR A 36 0.91 3.65 21.81
CA THR A 36 0.20 2.37 21.89
C THR A 36 -0.68 2.18 20.66
N GLY A 37 -0.98 0.93 20.33
CA GLY A 37 -1.86 0.60 19.22
C GLY A 37 -3.27 1.16 19.40
N GLN A 38 -3.83 1.11 20.61
CA GLN A 38 -5.16 1.66 20.88
C GLN A 38 -5.20 3.17 20.75
N ALA A 39 -4.19 3.90 21.25
CA ALA A 39 -4.08 5.34 21.06
C ALA A 39 -3.93 5.69 19.57
N GLY A 40 -3.11 4.92 18.83
CA GLY A 40 -2.94 5.08 17.40
C GLY A 40 -4.25 4.96 16.62
N LEU A 41 -5.04 3.92 16.86
CA LEU A 41 -6.36 3.76 16.22
C LEU A 41 -7.28 4.95 16.52
N THR A 42 -7.27 5.47 17.75
CA THR A 42 -8.05 6.65 18.13
C THR A 42 -7.59 7.91 17.39
N GLU A 43 -6.26 8.12 17.29
CA GLU A 43 -5.70 9.28 16.58
C GLU A 43 -5.98 9.19 15.07
N ILE A 44 -6.01 8.00 14.46
CA ILE A 44 -6.39 7.86 13.04
C ILE A 44 -7.81 8.37 12.79
N VAL A 45 -8.76 8.00 13.65
CA VAL A 45 -10.15 8.47 13.54
C VAL A 45 -10.23 10.00 13.68
N ASN A 46 -9.54 10.56 14.68
CA ASN A 46 -9.62 11.97 15.02
C ASN A 46 -8.89 12.88 14.02
N ARG A 47 -7.72 12.44 13.54
CA ARG A 47 -6.81 13.26 12.72
C ARG A 47 -6.89 12.98 11.23
N ARG A 48 -7.34 11.78 10.84
CA ARG A 48 -7.40 11.32 9.44
C ARG A 48 -6.06 11.58 8.72
N PRO A 49 -4.96 10.99 9.20
CA PRO A 49 -3.65 11.24 8.63
C PRO A 49 -3.56 10.73 7.18
N ASP A 50 -2.68 11.34 6.38
CA ASP A 50 -2.42 10.93 5.00
C ASP A 50 -1.51 9.70 4.92
N ILE A 51 -0.83 9.35 6.02
CA ILE A 51 -0.02 8.13 6.17
C ILE A 51 0.14 7.77 7.65
N VAL A 52 0.26 6.47 7.93
CA VAL A 52 0.58 5.92 9.24
C VAL A 52 1.91 5.18 9.18
N LEU A 53 2.80 5.47 10.12
CA LEU A 53 4.03 4.72 10.41
C LEU A 53 3.74 3.88 11.64
N LEU A 54 3.81 2.55 11.51
CA LEU A 54 3.36 1.62 12.55
C LEU A 54 4.47 0.67 12.97
N ASP A 55 4.85 0.70 14.23
CA ASP A 55 5.70 -0.34 14.80
C ASP A 55 4.90 -1.63 15.09
N LEU A 56 5.56 -2.78 14.93
CA LEU A 56 4.94 -4.08 15.24
C LEU A 56 5.04 -4.42 16.72
N GLY A 57 6.05 -3.92 17.43
CA GLY A 57 6.37 -4.26 18.82
C GLY A 57 5.71 -3.36 19.87
N LEU A 58 4.41 -3.05 19.72
CA LEU A 58 3.72 -2.17 20.66
C LEU A 58 3.40 -2.86 22.00
N PRO A 59 3.33 -2.10 23.12
CA PRO A 59 3.21 -2.67 24.45
C PRO A 59 1.81 -3.22 24.77
N ASP A 60 0.76 -2.74 24.10
CA ASP A 60 -0.64 -3.09 24.37
C ASP A 60 -1.19 -4.15 23.41
N MET A 61 -0.70 -4.18 22.18
CA MET A 61 -1.10 -5.18 21.18
C MET A 61 -0.09 -5.25 20.03
N GLU A 62 0.00 -6.40 19.37
CA GLU A 62 0.81 -6.52 18.15
C GLU A 62 0.37 -5.54 17.07
N GLY A 63 1.32 -4.86 16.40
CA GLY A 63 1.03 -3.92 15.32
C GLY A 63 0.26 -4.56 14.15
N ALA A 64 0.47 -5.85 13.89
CA ALA A 64 -0.33 -6.60 12.91
C ALA A 64 -1.83 -6.66 13.28
N LYS A 65 -2.17 -6.64 14.57
CA LYS A 65 -3.57 -6.56 15.05
C LYS A 65 -4.12 -5.14 14.87
N VAL A 66 -3.30 -4.12 15.11
CA VAL A 66 -3.66 -2.71 14.81
C VAL A 66 -4.00 -2.59 13.33
N LEU A 67 -3.13 -3.09 12.46
CA LEU A 67 -3.31 -3.03 11.01
C LEU A 67 -4.61 -3.73 10.56
N ARG A 68 -4.86 -4.96 11.03
CA ARG A 68 -6.10 -5.69 10.69
C ARG A 68 -7.34 -4.92 11.09
N ARG A 69 -7.40 -4.39 12.33
CA ARG A 69 -8.51 -3.55 12.79
C ARG A 69 -8.67 -2.27 11.97
N LEU A 70 -7.57 -1.65 11.60
CA LEU A 70 -7.58 -0.45 10.78
C LEU A 70 -8.19 -0.74 9.40
N ARG A 71 -7.83 -1.86 8.80
CA ARG A 71 -8.32 -2.26 7.46
C ARG A 71 -9.81 -2.61 7.41
N GLU A 72 -10.47 -2.81 8.55
CA GLU A 72 -11.93 -2.99 8.60
C GLU A 72 -12.69 -1.72 8.15
N TRP A 73 -12.08 -0.53 8.31
CA TRP A 73 -12.76 0.75 8.08
C TRP A 73 -11.92 1.83 7.38
N SER A 74 -10.63 1.62 7.14
CA SER A 74 -9.74 2.63 6.55
C SER A 74 -8.73 2.04 5.59
N ASP A 75 -8.54 2.74 4.46
CA ASP A 75 -7.53 2.43 3.44
C ASP A 75 -6.33 3.40 3.53
N VAL A 76 -6.15 4.11 4.65
CA VAL A 76 -5.00 4.99 4.84
C VAL A 76 -3.69 4.22 4.61
N PRO A 77 -2.72 4.78 3.87
CA PRO A 77 -1.43 4.13 3.68
C PRO A 77 -0.74 3.83 5.01
N VAL A 78 -0.26 2.60 5.19
CA VAL A 78 0.46 2.15 6.39
C VAL A 78 1.83 1.62 6.00
N LEU A 79 2.87 2.23 6.55
CA LEU A 79 4.25 1.78 6.46
C LEU A 79 4.63 1.13 7.78
N ILE A 80 4.97 -0.16 7.73
CA ILE A 80 5.44 -0.91 8.91
C ILE A 80 6.90 -0.58 9.19
N LEU A 81 7.21 -0.35 10.47
CA LEU A 81 8.58 -0.23 10.98
C LEU A 81 8.83 -1.39 11.94
N SER A 82 9.90 -2.17 11.76
CA SER A 82 10.19 -3.30 12.65
C SER A 82 11.69 -3.57 12.74
N VAL A 83 12.14 -4.05 13.89
CA VAL A 83 13.50 -4.56 14.09
C VAL A 83 13.73 -5.92 13.46
N ARG A 84 12.64 -6.63 13.11
CA ARG A 84 12.69 -7.98 12.58
C ARG A 84 12.87 -7.94 11.07
N ASP A 85 13.88 -8.66 10.59
CA ASP A 85 14.18 -8.79 9.15
C ASP A 85 13.73 -10.16 8.60
N ASP A 86 12.76 -10.79 9.25
CA ASP A 86 12.21 -12.08 8.87
C ASP A 86 11.29 -11.94 7.64
N ALA A 87 11.52 -12.80 6.64
CA ALA A 87 10.75 -12.75 5.40
C ALA A 87 9.28 -13.12 5.61
N ASP A 88 8.98 -14.04 6.54
CA ASP A 88 7.62 -14.50 6.81
C ASP A 88 6.81 -13.41 7.54
N GLU A 89 7.43 -12.67 8.46
CA GLU A 89 6.79 -11.51 9.10
C GLU A 89 6.51 -10.38 8.12
N LYS A 90 7.45 -10.09 7.21
CA LYS A 90 7.22 -9.11 6.14
C LYS A 90 6.02 -9.50 5.28
N VAL A 91 5.98 -10.77 4.86
CA VAL A 91 4.86 -11.30 4.09
C VAL A 91 3.57 -11.20 4.89
N ALA A 92 3.56 -11.60 6.17
CA ALA A 92 2.38 -11.52 7.02
C ALA A 92 1.87 -10.09 7.22
N ALA A 93 2.76 -9.10 7.36
CA ALA A 93 2.38 -7.69 7.47
C ALA A 93 1.76 -7.16 6.16
N LEU A 94 2.34 -7.52 5.01
CA LEU A 94 1.80 -7.17 3.70
C LEU A 94 0.46 -7.87 3.44
N ASP A 95 0.32 -9.13 3.85
CA ASP A 95 -0.93 -9.90 3.80
C ASP A 95 -2.02 -9.28 4.67
N ALA A 96 -1.65 -8.71 5.81
CA ALA A 96 -2.56 -7.95 6.66
C ALA A 96 -2.97 -6.59 6.07
N GLY A 97 -2.38 -6.18 4.93
CA GLY A 97 -2.73 -4.96 4.20
C GLY A 97 -1.79 -3.79 4.43
N ALA A 98 -0.54 -3.99 4.89
CA ALA A 98 0.47 -2.96 4.89
C ALA A 98 0.83 -2.53 3.46
N ASP A 99 1.19 -1.26 3.29
CA ASP A 99 1.58 -0.70 1.98
C ASP A 99 3.06 -0.87 1.69
N ASP A 100 3.88 -0.91 2.73
CA ASP A 100 5.30 -1.20 2.66
C ASP A 100 5.84 -1.60 4.04
N TYR A 101 7.08 -2.08 4.09
CA TYR A 101 7.76 -2.56 5.28
C TYR A 101 9.20 -2.05 5.30
N VAL A 102 9.64 -1.51 6.42
CA VAL A 102 11.00 -0.98 6.62
C VAL A 102 11.60 -1.60 7.88
N THR A 103 12.77 -2.22 7.74
CA THR A 103 13.53 -2.74 8.88
C THR A 103 14.28 -1.64 9.61
N LYS A 104 14.23 -1.67 10.93
CA LYS A 104 15.10 -0.86 11.81
C LYS A 104 16.47 -1.57 11.98
N PRO A 105 17.61 -0.86 11.89
CA PRO A 105 17.76 0.57 11.63
C PRO A 105 17.56 0.91 10.14
N PHE A 106 16.97 2.07 9.87
CA PHE A 106 16.66 2.53 8.52
C PHE A 106 17.40 3.83 8.17
N ASP A 107 17.67 4.02 6.89
CA ASP A 107 18.10 5.30 6.35
C ASP A 107 16.90 6.26 6.22
N THR A 108 17.07 7.48 6.75
CA THR A 108 15.99 8.48 6.76
C THR A 108 15.59 8.91 5.34
N ALA A 109 16.52 9.00 4.40
CA ALA A 109 16.22 9.39 3.03
C ALA A 109 15.46 8.27 2.29
N GLU A 110 15.80 7.00 2.58
CA GLU A 110 15.05 5.86 2.07
C GLU A 110 13.63 5.84 2.62
N LEU A 111 13.46 6.01 3.94
CA LEU A 111 12.15 6.08 4.58
C LEU A 111 11.27 7.18 3.97
N LEU A 112 11.78 8.39 3.81
CA LEU A 112 11.06 9.50 3.17
C LEU A 112 10.73 9.21 1.71
N ALA A 113 11.58 8.50 0.97
CA ALA A 113 11.28 8.08 -0.40
C ALA A 113 10.12 7.09 -0.44
N ARG A 114 10.05 6.13 0.48
CA ARG A 114 8.94 5.16 0.62
C ARG A 114 7.64 5.84 1.04
N ILE A 115 7.68 6.78 1.98
CA ILE A 115 6.54 7.61 2.37
C ILE A 115 5.99 8.37 1.16
N ARG A 116 6.86 9.06 0.40
CA ARG A 116 6.43 9.75 -0.83
C ARG A 116 5.81 8.79 -1.86
N ALA A 117 6.35 7.57 -1.99
CA ALA A 117 5.81 6.56 -2.88
C ALA A 117 4.42 6.11 -2.43
N ALA A 118 4.21 5.81 -1.14
CA ALA A 118 2.93 5.43 -0.58
C ALA A 118 1.88 6.56 -0.75
N GLN A 119 2.25 7.81 -0.54
CA GLN A 119 1.34 8.95 -0.68
C GLN A 119 1.04 9.34 -2.14
N ARG A 120 1.97 9.16 -3.10
CA ARG A 120 1.72 9.42 -4.54
C ARG A 120 0.61 8.55 -5.10
N ARG A 121 0.40 7.37 -4.55
CA ARG A 121 -0.65 6.43 -4.96
C ARG A 121 -2.06 7.02 -4.89
N SER A 122 -2.24 8.10 -4.12
CA SER A 122 -3.52 8.81 -4.01
C SER A 122 -3.74 9.96 -5.03
N LEU A 123 -2.73 10.33 -5.85
CA LEU A 123 -2.74 11.64 -6.53
C LEU A 123 -2.54 11.64 -8.05
N THR A 124 -2.32 10.52 -8.75
CA THR A 124 -2.06 10.58 -10.20
C THR A 124 -3.26 10.17 -11.03
N GLU A 125 -3.95 11.18 -11.53
CA GLU A 125 -4.94 11.07 -12.61
C GLU A 125 -4.29 11.50 -13.93
N THR A 126 -4.24 10.60 -14.94
CA THR A 126 -4.29 10.92 -16.37
C THR A 126 -4.57 9.64 -17.16
N GLY A 127 -5.70 9.62 -17.83
CA GLY A 127 -6.19 8.53 -18.69
C GLY A 127 -7.72 8.59 -18.73
N ASP A 128 -8.36 7.83 -19.57
CA ASP A 128 -9.82 7.70 -19.55
C ASP A 128 -10.28 7.42 -18.11
N PRO A 129 -11.28 8.18 -17.62
CA PRO A 129 -11.71 8.08 -16.23
C PRO A 129 -12.24 6.71 -15.88
N VAL A 130 -12.63 5.92 -16.88
CA VAL A 130 -13.25 4.60 -16.70
C VAL A 130 -12.59 3.57 -17.60
N PHE A 131 -12.21 2.45 -17.02
CA PHE A 131 -11.79 1.24 -17.73
C PHE A 131 -12.87 0.16 -17.58
N ASN A 132 -13.24 -0.46 -18.68
CA ASN A 132 -14.19 -1.55 -18.69
C ASN A 132 -13.67 -2.67 -19.61
N SER A 133 -13.56 -3.88 -19.06
CA SER A 133 -13.15 -5.06 -19.84
C SER A 133 -13.75 -6.32 -19.21
N GLY A 134 -14.67 -6.97 -19.91
CA GLY A 134 -15.39 -8.12 -19.40
C GLY A 134 -16.10 -7.80 -18.08
N ALA A 135 -15.80 -8.56 -17.03
CA ALA A 135 -16.39 -8.35 -15.71
C ALA A 135 -15.72 -7.22 -14.90
N LEU A 136 -14.53 -6.75 -15.29
CA LEU A 136 -13.76 -5.74 -14.55
C LEU A 136 -14.16 -4.33 -14.99
N TYR A 137 -14.62 -3.54 -14.03
CA TYR A 137 -14.88 -2.10 -14.15
C TYR A 137 -14.01 -1.33 -13.15
N VAL A 138 -13.31 -0.31 -13.62
CA VAL A 138 -12.48 0.57 -12.80
C VAL A 138 -12.80 2.02 -13.14
N ASP A 139 -13.32 2.77 -12.18
CA ASP A 139 -13.48 4.22 -12.24
C ASP A 139 -12.31 4.87 -11.47
N PHE A 140 -11.41 5.52 -12.21
CA PHE A 140 -10.22 6.14 -11.62
C PHE A 140 -10.56 7.44 -10.88
N ALA A 141 -11.59 8.18 -11.31
CA ALA A 141 -12.01 9.42 -10.68
C ALA A 141 -12.69 9.14 -9.34
N ALA A 142 -13.62 8.16 -9.32
CA ALA A 142 -14.29 7.72 -8.11
C ALA A 142 -13.45 6.74 -7.26
N ARG A 143 -12.29 6.27 -7.76
CA ARG A 143 -11.49 5.19 -7.17
C ARG A 143 -12.30 3.92 -6.89
N GLN A 144 -13.28 3.63 -7.73
CA GLN A 144 -14.17 2.50 -7.56
C GLN A 144 -13.76 1.34 -8.47
N VAL A 145 -13.71 0.14 -7.90
CA VAL A 145 -13.41 -1.10 -8.63
C VAL A 145 -14.61 -2.04 -8.46
N LYS A 146 -15.11 -2.60 -9.57
CA LYS A 146 -16.18 -3.60 -9.55
C LYS A 146 -15.79 -4.81 -10.40
N VAL A 147 -16.23 -5.97 -9.98
CA VAL A 147 -16.12 -7.22 -10.74
C VAL A 147 -17.51 -7.85 -10.83
N GLY A 148 -18.04 -7.99 -12.06
CA GLY A 148 -19.39 -8.48 -12.27
C GLY A 148 -20.46 -7.63 -11.58
N GLY A 149 -20.24 -6.31 -11.49
CA GLY A 149 -21.15 -5.35 -10.84
C GLY A 149 -20.98 -5.23 -9.32
N VAL A 150 -20.21 -6.13 -8.68
CA VAL A 150 -19.97 -6.10 -7.23
C VAL A 150 -18.74 -5.25 -6.93
N GLU A 151 -18.85 -4.30 -6.00
CA GLU A 151 -17.75 -3.44 -5.58
C GLU A 151 -16.69 -4.23 -4.80
N ILE A 152 -15.43 -4.04 -5.18
CA ILE A 152 -14.27 -4.70 -4.60
C ILE A 152 -13.41 -3.66 -3.88
N ARG A 153 -13.18 -3.88 -2.59
CA ARG A 153 -12.34 -3.00 -1.77
C ARG A 153 -10.87 -3.38 -1.90
N LEU A 154 -10.07 -2.46 -2.43
CA LEU A 154 -8.62 -2.61 -2.57
C LEU A 154 -7.89 -1.69 -1.59
N THR A 155 -6.77 -2.16 -1.05
CA THR A 155 -5.83 -1.29 -0.34
C THR A 155 -5.17 -0.31 -1.32
N PRO A 156 -4.56 0.80 -0.86
CA PRO A 156 -3.87 1.75 -1.74
C PRO A 156 -2.82 1.12 -2.64
N THR A 157 -2.07 0.13 -2.15
CA THR A 157 -1.04 -0.57 -2.93
C THR A 157 -1.64 -1.49 -3.99
N GLU A 158 -2.65 -2.28 -3.62
CA GLU A 158 -3.40 -3.13 -4.56
C GLU A 158 -4.04 -2.29 -5.67
N TYR A 159 -4.65 -1.15 -5.30
CA TYR A 159 -5.23 -0.22 -6.28
C TYR A 159 -4.16 0.36 -7.21
N SER A 160 -3.01 0.78 -6.68
CA SER A 160 -1.90 1.29 -7.49
C SER A 160 -1.36 0.25 -8.45
N LEU A 161 -1.24 -1.00 -8.00
CA LEU A 161 -0.81 -2.13 -8.83
C LEU A 161 -1.84 -2.41 -9.92
N LEU A 162 -3.13 -2.48 -9.58
CA LEU A 162 -4.21 -2.64 -10.55
C LEU A 162 -4.20 -1.50 -11.59
N ARG A 163 -4.03 -0.26 -11.14
CA ARG A 163 -3.98 0.91 -12.01
C ARG A 163 -2.87 0.80 -13.06
N VAL A 164 -1.66 0.41 -12.66
CA VAL A 164 -0.54 0.22 -13.60
C VAL A 164 -0.87 -0.87 -14.62
N LEU A 165 -1.47 -1.97 -14.17
CA LEU A 165 -1.89 -3.05 -15.05
C LEU A 165 -2.99 -2.62 -16.01
N VAL A 166 -3.97 -1.85 -15.56
CA VAL A 166 -5.07 -1.32 -16.39
C VAL A 166 -4.54 -0.31 -17.41
N GLN A 167 -3.65 0.61 -17.03
CA GLN A 167 -3.04 1.56 -17.95
C GLN A 167 -2.20 0.88 -19.05
N ASN A 168 -1.78 -0.36 -18.81
CA ASN A 168 -1.06 -1.19 -19.77
C ASN A 168 -1.87 -2.45 -20.16
N ALA A 169 -3.20 -2.36 -20.16
CA ALA A 169 -4.06 -3.49 -20.43
C ALA A 169 -3.71 -4.16 -21.77
N GLY A 170 -3.67 -5.48 -21.76
CA GLY A 170 -3.23 -6.28 -22.90
C GLY A 170 -1.71 -6.38 -23.11
N LYS A 171 -0.90 -5.51 -22.47
CA LYS A 171 0.57 -5.52 -22.58
C LYS A 171 1.20 -6.18 -21.35
N VAL A 172 2.41 -6.73 -21.53
CA VAL A 172 3.20 -7.24 -20.42
C VAL A 172 3.86 -6.06 -19.69
N VAL A 173 3.64 -5.99 -18.37
CA VAL A 173 4.35 -5.04 -17.51
C VAL A 173 5.40 -5.82 -16.72
N THR A 174 6.66 -5.43 -16.85
CA THR A 174 7.77 -6.14 -16.22
C THR A 174 7.75 -6.02 -14.70
N HIS A 175 8.34 -7.00 -14.00
CA HIS A 175 8.52 -6.92 -12.54
C HIS A 175 9.18 -5.60 -12.13
N ARG A 176 10.25 -5.22 -12.83
CA ARG A 176 10.99 -3.98 -12.59
C ARG A 176 10.10 -2.74 -12.76
N GLN A 177 9.31 -2.69 -13.83
CA GLN A 177 8.41 -1.56 -14.10
C GLN A 177 7.32 -1.44 -13.01
N LEU A 178 6.71 -2.57 -12.60
CA LEU A 178 5.71 -2.61 -11.52
C LEU A 178 6.31 -2.16 -10.20
N LEU A 179 7.46 -2.70 -9.82
CA LEU A 179 8.15 -2.33 -8.59
C LEU A 179 8.52 -0.85 -8.57
N ARG A 180 9.12 -0.35 -9.65
CA ARG A 180 9.50 1.06 -9.76
C ARG A 180 8.30 2.00 -9.69
N THR A 181 7.21 1.67 -10.38
CA THR A 181 6.03 2.53 -10.44
C THR A 181 5.26 2.53 -9.12
N VAL A 182 5.13 1.36 -8.48
CA VAL A 182 4.33 1.20 -7.26
C VAL A 182 5.14 1.53 -6.01
N TRP A 183 6.42 1.14 -5.91
CA TRP A 183 7.26 1.32 -4.72
C TRP A 183 8.43 2.28 -4.87
N GLY A 184 8.74 2.71 -6.10
CA GLY A 184 9.83 3.64 -6.42
C GLY A 184 11.12 2.94 -6.86
N GLU A 185 12.11 3.73 -7.28
CA GLU A 185 13.32 3.23 -7.96
C GLU A 185 14.17 2.26 -7.11
N LYS A 186 14.19 2.43 -5.79
CA LYS A 186 14.98 1.57 -4.89
C LYS A 186 14.35 0.21 -4.58
N ALA A 187 13.12 -0.05 -5.04
CA ALA A 187 12.39 -1.29 -4.73
C ALA A 187 12.61 -2.42 -5.75
N GLU A 188 13.49 -2.25 -6.73
CA GLU A 188 13.71 -3.23 -7.82
C GLU A 188 14.14 -4.62 -7.31
N SER A 189 14.77 -4.72 -6.15
CA SER A 189 15.19 -5.99 -5.53
C SER A 189 14.08 -6.73 -4.77
N GLN A 190 12.89 -6.14 -4.63
CA GLN A 190 11.83 -6.65 -3.76
C GLN A 190 10.74 -7.43 -4.53
N ALA A 191 11.15 -8.26 -5.47
CA ALA A 191 10.22 -9.06 -6.32
C ALA A 191 9.26 -9.96 -5.52
N GLN A 192 9.65 -10.37 -4.31
CA GLN A 192 8.78 -11.15 -3.40
C GLN A 192 7.53 -10.37 -2.99
N TYR A 193 7.63 -9.05 -2.73
CA TYR A 193 6.46 -8.23 -2.37
C TYR A 193 5.46 -8.15 -3.52
N LEU A 194 5.95 -7.98 -4.74
CA LEU A 194 5.09 -7.94 -5.92
C LEU A 194 4.26 -9.22 -6.07
N ARG A 195 4.84 -10.40 -5.82
CA ARG A 195 4.13 -11.68 -5.88
C ARG A 195 2.98 -11.75 -4.87
N VAL A 196 3.20 -11.26 -3.65
CA VAL A 196 2.18 -11.21 -2.60
C VAL A 196 1.01 -10.35 -3.05
N TYR A 197 1.27 -9.11 -3.47
CA TYR A 197 0.21 -8.20 -3.91
C TYR A 197 -0.55 -8.69 -5.15
N VAL A 198 0.13 -9.31 -6.10
CA VAL A 198 -0.55 -9.94 -7.25
C VAL A 198 -1.45 -11.09 -6.79
N THR A 199 -1.01 -11.87 -5.81
CA THR A 199 -1.84 -12.95 -5.23
C THR A 199 -3.09 -12.38 -4.56
N HIS A 200 -2.96 -11.27 -3.80
CA HIS A 200 -4.10 -10.60 -3.18
C HIS A 200 -5.07 -10.02 -4.19
N LEU A 201 -4.55 -9.34 -5.21
CA LEU A 201 -5.39 -8.84 -6.30
C LEU A 201 -6.17 -9.96 -6.96
N ARG A 202 -5.53 -11.08 -7.27
CA ARG A 202 -6.22 -12.25 -7.84
C ARG A 202 -7.32 -12.75 -6.92
N LYS A 203 -7.04 -12.94 -5.63
CA LYS A 203 -8.04 -13.36 -4.64
C LYS A 203 -9.26 -12.45 -4.60
N LYS A 204 -9.06 -11.14 -4.81
CA LYS A 204 -10.16 -10.14 -4.78
C LYS A 204 -10.88 -9.98 -6.12
N LEU A 205 -10.16 -10.07 -7.23
CA LEU A 205 -10.71 -9.83 -8.56
C LEU A 205 -11.20 -11.11 -9.26
N GLU A 206 -10.66 -12.28 -8.91
CA GLU A 206 -10.92 -13.58 -9.55
C GLU A 206 -11.68 -14.53 -8.60
N THR A 207 -12.68 -14.01 -7.87
CA THR A 207 -13.36 -14.72 -6.77
C THR A 207 -14.40 -15.77 -7.20
N ARG A 208 -14.77 -15.85 -8.48
CA ARG A 208 -15.75 -16.83 -8.94
C ARG A 208 -15.05 -18.09 -9.46
N GLU A 209 -15.51 -19.27 -9.03
CA GLU A 209 -15.19 -20.55 -9.70
C GLU A 209 -15.54 -20.40 -11.19
N ASN A 210 -14.54 -20.56 -12.07
CA ASN A 210 -14.61 -20.31 -13.52
C ASN A 210 -14.52 -18.85 -13.98
N ALA A 211 -14.16 -17.86 -13.10
CA ALA A 211 -13.85 -16.53 -13.59
C ALA A 211 -12.61 -16.56 -14.50
N PRO A 212 -12.60 -15.84 -15.62
CA PRO A 212 -11.41 -15.75 -16.45
C PRO A 212 -10.28 -15.13 -15.63
N ARG A 213 -9.06 -15.68 -15.77
CA ARG A 213 -7.87 -15.12 -15.11
C ARG A 213 -7.58 -13.74 -15.68
N LEU A 214 -7.92 -12.71 -14.91
CA LEU A 214 -7.71 -11.32 -15.29
C LEU A 214 -6.22 -10.97 -15.33
N ILE A 215 -5.45 -11.43 -14.34
CA ILE A 215 -4.01 -11.15 -14.24
C ILE A 215 -3.22 -12.41 -14.61
N LYS A 216 -2.59 -12.41 -15.78
CA LYS A 216 -1.73 -13.50 -16.26
C LYS A 216 -0.29 -13.28 -15.80
N THR A 217 0.41 -14.38 -15.45
CA THR A 217 1.84 -14.35 -15.17
C THR A 217 2.62 -14.65 -16.44
N GLU A 218 3.51 -13.76 -16.83
CA GLU A 218 4.50 -13.97 -17.87
C GLU A 218 5.81 -14.39 -17.17
N VAL A 219 6.08 -15.69 -17.19
CA VAL A 219 7.15 -16.30 -16.40
C VAL A 219 8.51 -15.63 -16.66
N GLY A 220 9.19 -15.24 -15.58
CA GLY A 220 10.48 -14.55 -15.65
C GLY A 220 10.43 -13.08 -16.08
N ILE A 221 9.28 -12.57 -16.56
CA ILE A 221 9.14 -11.22 -17.14
C ILE A 221 8.30 -10.31 -16.25
N GLY A 222 7.04 -10.70 -15.98
CA GLY A 222 6.10 -9.82 -15.29
C GLY A 222 4.66 -10.32 -15.29
N TYR A 223 3.74 -9.37 -15.39
CA TYR A 223 2.31 -9.64 -15.38
C TYR A 223 1.59 -8.89 -16.49
N ARG A 224 0.46 -9.45 -16.94
CA ARG A 224 -0.41 -8.86 -17.96
C ARG A 224 -1.84 -8.88 -17.48
N LEU A 225 -2.55 -7.76 -17.59
CA LEU A 225 -4.00 -7.73 -17.46
C LEU A 225 -4.62 -8.17 -18.80
N SER A 226 -5.42 -9.23 -18.76
CA SER A 226 -6.17 -9.69 -19.95
C SER A 226 -7.28 -8.69 -20.25
N THR A 227 -7.46 -8.35 -21.53
CA THR A 227 -8.61 -7.64 -22.04
C THR A 227 -9.51 -8.66 -22.76
N GLU A 228 -10.77 -8.77 -22.36
CA GLU A 228 -11.78 -9.41 -23.19
C GLU A 228 -12.23 -8.40 -24.27
N GLN A 229 -12.18 -8.84 -25.50
CA GLN A 229 -12.79 -8.14 -26.62
C GLN A 229 -14.29 -8.34 -26.60
#